data_e5915e4662c826b8502a7609b6271fa1
#
_entry.id   e5915e4662c826b8502a7609b6271fa1
#
_cell.length_a   1.000
_cell.length_b   1.000
_cell.length_c   1.000
_cell.angle_alpha   90.00
_cell.angle_beta   90.00
_cell.angle_gamma   90.00
#
_symmetry.space_group_name_H-M   'P 1'
#
loop_
_entity.id
_entity.type
_entity.pdbx_description
1 polymer ?
#
loop_
_entity_poly.entity_id
_entity_poly.type
_entity_poly.pdbx_seq_one_letter_code
_entity_poly.pdbx_strand_id
1 'polypeptide(L)'
;MKKSTGSKLVFFSFLTVFLGTIIGLKILNQKYEIPKISKQDCLKNIDSSISGSDEICTKLSESLTSLDFKISESSSFDLSNFNQSNTILTEILLPVVDFYSPLSDISQSELKDAEIIKKYNVELVDFRNITSSQKVISLDQKYFLDDFAHGAKFITWNLTGNPATFPAVQEALKGLSFSNPPSKSNVVSFVETGVTALSRRLTYKLGQVGGNAEYFTKKIKDFLSSKTYTHISNEVSFADNCQGGYTTTTLCADWKMMGAITSLGTDIVELTGNHNNDYGAENNVKSIAAYREKNLKLVGGGENLAAAKIPLDVNDQIKLFAFNHSTSSVANGQIATENSAGANPYNEEEFKTELAAAKAKNKFVIVNVQYFECYAYPNSKIAFPECDKPIPNQKDFFRHFIDLGADMVVGTSAHQPQTYELYKDKPIYYGLGNLFFDQISWPDTMRSLILTHYFYQGKYLQTRISPTLYDENFQTYLIDETASREYLRRLVYASPKGY
;
A
#
# COMPACT_ATOMS: atom_id res chain seq x y z
N MET A 1 65.24 -59.22 -58.50
CA MET A 1 63.86 -59.73 -58.53
C MET A 1 63.51 -60.34 -57.20
N LYS A 2 62.72 -59.63 -56.36
CA LYS A 2 61.85 -60.29 -55.33
C LYS A 2 60.76 -59.29 -55.04
N LYS A 3 59.51 -59.73 -55.34
CA LYS A 3 58.26 -58.92 -55.21
C LYS A 3 57.88 -58.79 -53.69
N SER A 4 57.52 -57.62 -53.34
CA SER A 4 56.95 -57.30 -52.04
C SER A 4 55.50 -57.72 -51.97
N THR A 5 55.18 -58.63 -51.04
CA THR A 5 53.83 -59.06 -50.68
C THR A 5 53.45 -58.59 -49.25
N GLY A 6 53.67 -57.26 -48.97
CA GLY A 6 53.42 -56.76 -47.62
C GLY A 6 52.28 -55.73 -47.51
N SER A 7 51.59 -55.36 -48.60
CA SER A 7 50.70 -54.16 -48.57
C SER A 7 49.20 -54.48 -48.43
N LYS A 8 48.75 -55.68 -48.52
CA LYS A 8 47.30 -56.03 -48.46
C LYS A 8 46.78 -56.40 -47.06
N LEU A 9 47.62 -56.87 -46.18
CA LEU A 9 47.20 -57.28 -44.83
C LEU A 9 47.03 -56.08 -43.88
N VAL A 10 47.78 -54.95 -44.05
CA VAL A 10 47.71 -53.77 -43.23
C VAL A 10 46.44 -52.93 -43.54
N PHE A 11 45.94 -52.98 -44.78
CA PHE A 11 44.75 -52.25 -45.18
C PHE A 11 43.43 -52.86 -44.62
N PHE A 12 43.40 -54.22 -44.45
CA PHE A 12 42.20 -54.85 -43.86
C PHE A 12 42.17 -54.67 -42.32
N SER A 13 43.31 -54.60 -41.68
CA SER A 13 43.37 -54.38 -40.22
C SER A 13 43.00 -52.94 -39.86
N PHE A 14 43.32 -51.95 -40.68
CA PHE A 14 42.94 -50.55 -40.45
C PHE A 14 41.45 -50.32 -40.74
N LEU A 15 40.86 -51.01 -41.71
CA LEU A 15 39.44 -50.80 -42.04
C LEU A 15 38.54 -51.46 -41.00
N THR A 16 38.90 -52.57 -40.37
CA THR A 16 38.13 -53.19 -39.28
C THR A 16 38.24 -52.40 -37.96
N VAL A 17 39.38 -51.81 -37.65
CA VAL A 17 39.54 -50.94 -36.48
C VAL A 17 38.75 -49.60 -36.67
N PHE A 18 38.80 -49.05 -37.92
CA PHE A 18 38.09 -47.79 -38.20
C PHE A 18 36.54 -47.99 -38.23
N LEU A 19 36.05 -49.12 -38.74
CA LEU A 19 34.61 -49.47 -38.68
C LEU A 19 34.18 -49.79 -37.24
N GLY A 20 35.01 -50.44 -36.44
CA GLY A 20 34.74 -50.70 -35.03
C GLY A 20 34.69 -49.41 -34.19
N THR A 21 35.57 -48.46 -34.44
CA THR A 21 35.58 -47.14 -33.79
C THR A 21 34.40 -46.27 -34.26
N ILE A 22 33.99 -46.27 -35.51
CA ILE A 22 32.79 -45.54 -36.00
C ILE A 22 31.50 -46.15 -35.45
N ILE A 23 31.40 -47.46 -35.33
CA ILE A 23 30.25 -48.15 -34.71
C ILE A 23 30.25 -47.88 -33.19
N GLY A 24 31.41 -47.97 -32.54
CA GLY A 24 31.55 -47.65 -31.12
C GLY A 24 31.22 -46.14 -30.81
N LEU A 25 31.65 -45.22 -31.66
CA LEU A 25 31.30 -43.79 -31.55
C LEU A 25 29.83 -43.51 -31.88
N LYS A 26 29.20 -44.30 -32.80
CA LYS A 26 27.75 -44.18 -33.02
C LYS A 26 26.93 -44.74 -31.85
N ILE A 27 27.38 -45.79 -31.19
CA ILE A 27 26.72 -46.33 -29.99
C ILE A 27 26.91 -45.41 -28.78
N LEU A 28 28.08 -44.77 -28.65
CA LEU A 28 28.36 -43.77 -27.59
C LEU A 28 27.63 -42.45 -27.81
N ASN A 29 27.17 -42.15 -29.03
CA ASN A 29 26.39 -40.95 -29.35
C ASN A 29 24.88 -41.16 -29.40
N GLN A 30 24.38 -42.36 -29.17
CA GLN A 30 22.99 -42.49 -28.78
C GLN A 30 22.85 -41.92 -27.38
N LYS A 31 22.44 -40.65 -27.30
CA LYS A 31 21.84 -40.11 -26.07
C LYS A 31 20.73 -41.08 -25.70
N TYR A 32 20.94 -41.88 -24.67
CA TYR A 32 19.84 -42.55 -23.99
C TYR A 32 18.92 -41.45 -23.49
N GLU A 33 17.90 -41.09 -24.27
CA GLU A 33 16.82 -40.28 -23.75
C GLU A 33 16.14 -41.13 -22.69
N ILE A 34 16.36 -40.76 -21.44
CA ILE A 34 15.63 -41.35 -20.33
C ILE A 34 14.15 -41.07 -20.61
N PRO A 35 13.30 -42.11 -20.73
CA PRO A 35 11.91 -41.90 -21.07
C PRO A 35 11.26 -40.99 -20.02
N LYS A 36 10.64 -39.92 -20.50
CA LYS A 36 9.86 -38.99 -19.66
C LYS A 36 8.60 -39.68 -19.16
N ILE A 37 8.07 -39.27 -18.02
CA ILE A 37 6.81 -39.78 -17.51
C ILE A 37 5.65 -39.44 -18.47
N SER A 38 4.66 -40.32 -18.56
CA SER A 38 3.46 -40.03 -19.34
C SER A 38 2.52 -39.12 -18.52
N LYS A 39 1.79 -38.22 -19.19
CA LYS A 39 0.76 -37.40 -18.57
C LYS A 39 -0.29 -38.23 -17.82
N GLN A 40 -0.68 -39.40 -18.38
CA GLN A 40 -1.66 -40.29 -17.76
C GLN A 40 -1.15 -40.92 -16.45
N ASP A 41 0.13 -41.27 -16.39
CA ASP A 41 0.72 -41.82 -15.16
C ASP A 41 0.91 -40.72 -14.09
N CYS A 42 1.23 -39.49 -14.51
CA CYS A 42 1.26 -38.34 -13.60
C CYS A 42 -0.12 -38.12 -12.95
N LEU A 43 -1.20 -38.12 -13.71
CA LEU A 43 -2.57 -37.94 -13.19
C LEU A 43 -2.98 -38.94 -12.12
N LYS A 44 -2.40 -40.15 -12.10
CA LYS A 44 -2.62 -41.16 -11.05
C LYS A 44 -1.94 -40.78 -9.71
N ASN A 45 -0.94 -39.93 -9.76
CA ASN A 45 -0.15 -39.49 -8.60
C ASN A 45 -0.56 -38.11 -8.04
N ILE A 46 -1.58 -37.51 -8.63
CA ILE A 46 -2.14 -36.21 -8.17
C ILE A 46 -3.53 -36.47 -7.61
N ASP A 47 -3.83 -35.86 -6.49
CA ASP A 47 -5.18 -35.88 -5.90
C ASP A 47 -6.19 -35.33 -6.92
N SER A 48 -7.27 -36.05 -7.16
CA SER A 48 -8.32 -35.68 -8.11
C SER A 48 -9.08 -34.41 -7.75
N SER A 49 -8.94 -33.93 -6.51
CA SER A 49 -9.50 -32.63 -6.05
C SER A 49 -8.70 -31.44 -6.55
N ILE A 50 -7.45 -31.62 -7.00
CA ILE A 50 -6.56 -30.53 -7.42
C ILE A 50 -7.05 -29.94 -8.74
N SER A 51 -7.43 -28.68 -8.70
CA SER A 51 -7.79 -27.89 -9.89
C SER A 51 -6.55 -27.70 -10.78
N GLY A 52 -6.70 -27.88 -12.11
CA GLY A 52 -5.57 -27.71 -13.04
C GLY A 52 -4.60 -28.90 -13.12
N SER A 53 -4.94 -30.06 -12.58
CA SER A 53 -4.13 -31.29 -12.61
C SER A 53 -3.60 -31.63 -14.03
N ASP A 54 -4.36 -31.31 -15.07
CA ASP A 54 -3.98 -31.50 -16.48
C ASP A 54 -2.79 -30.61 -16.89
N GLU A 55 -2.77 -29.36 -16.51
CA GLU A 55 -1.67 -28.41 -16.77
C GLU A 55 -0.42 -28.79 -15.96
N ILE A 56 -0.62 -29.16 -14.70
CA ILE A 56 0.42 -29.66 -13.79
C ILE A 56 1.10 -30.89 -14.43
N CYS A 57 0.34 -31.89 -14.85
CA CYS A 57 0.90 -33.08 -15.42
C CYS A 57 1.54 -32.88 -16.80
N THR A 58 1.08 -31.90 -17.57
CA THR A 58 1.76 -31.50 -18.80
C THR A 58 3.17 -30.96 -18.46
N LYS A 59 3.31 -30.05 -17.50
CA LYS A 59 4.61 -29.50 -17.06
C LYS A 59 5.53 -30.57 -16.48
N LEU A 60 5.01 -31.40 -15.60
CA LEU A 60 5.80 -32.49 -14.98
C LEU A 60 6.28 -33.51 -16.00
N SER A 61 5.45 -33.90 -16.99
CA SER A 61 5.84 -34.83 -18.05
C SER A 61 6.91 -34.27 -18.98
N GLU A 62 7.03 -32.97 -19.12
CA GLU A 62 8.12 -32.32 -19.88
C GLU A 62 9.48 -32.40 -19.18
N SER A 63 9.49 -32.46 -17.85
CA SER A 63 10.68 -32.24 -17.02
C SER A 63 11.14 -33.45 -16.22
N LEU A 64 10.25 -34.38 -15.88
CA LEU A 64 10.55 -35.47 -14.95
C LEU A 64 10.65 -36.83 -15.66
N THR A 65 11.43 -37.72 -15.06
CA THR A 65 11.68 -39.08 -15.52
C THR A 65 11.21 -40.17 -14.54
N SER A 66 10.78 -39.77 -13.33
CA SER A 66 10.23 -40.71 -12.32
C SER A 66 9.01 -40.09 -11.60
N LEU A 67 8.15 -40.98 -11.10
CA LEU A 67 6.92 -40.65 -10.36
C LEU A 67 7.01 -41.07 -8.88
N ASP A 68 8.18 -40.98 -8.29
CA ASP A 68 8.41 -41.37 -6.88
C ASP A 68 7.85 -40.33 -5.88
N PHE A 69 6.77 -39.68 -6.26
CA PHE A 69 6.09 -38.68 -5.44
C PHE A 69 4.58 -38.73 -5.63
N LYS A 70 3.85 -38.14 -4.68
CA LYS A 70 2.41 -37.84 -4.79
C LYS A 70 2.19 -36.41 -4.42
N ILE A 71 1.18 -35.79 -5.01
CA ILE A 71 0.74 -34.43 -4.70
C ILE A 71 -0.65 -34.47 -4.06
N SER A 72 -0.80 -33.92 -2.89
CA SER A 72 -2.08 -33.76 -2.19
C SER A 72 -2.31 -32.28 -1.83
N GLU A 73 -3.57 -31.84 -1.88
CA GLU A 73 -3.95 -30.51 -1.47
C GLU A 73 -4.25 -30.43 0.02
N SER A 74 -3.87 -29.35 0.65
CA SER A 74 -4.30 -28.98 1.99
C SER A 74 -4.48 -27.47 2.12
N SER A 75 -5.23 -27.04 3.13
CA SER A 75 -5.42 -25.62 3.41
C SER A 75 -5.13 -25.29 4.88
N SER A 76 -4.57 -24.11 5.12
CA SER A 76 -4.24 -23.58 6.45
C SER A 76 -4.49 -22.08 6.49
N PHE A 77 -4.65 -21.52 7.70
CA PHE A 77 -4.65 -20.06 7.91
C PHE A 77 -3.31 -19.53 8.42
N ASP A 78 -2.30 -20.38 8.49
CA ASP A 78 -0.97 -20.06 9.01
C ASP A 78 0.11 -20.75 8.17
N LEU A 79 1.10 -19.98 7.72
CA LEU A 79 2.29 -20.47 7.01
C LEU A 79 3.47 -20.79 7.93
N SER A 80 3.37 -20.59 9.25
CA SER A 80 4.48 -20.83 10.19
C SER A 80 4.97 -22.28 10.17
N ASN A 81 4.10 -23.22 9.81
CA ASN A 81 4.42 -24.65 9.65
C ASN A 81 4.75 -25.07 8.21
N PHE A 82 4.97 -24.10 7.33
CA PHE A 82 5.27 -24.35 5.93
C PHE A 82 6.64 -25.02 5.77
N ASN A 83 6.65 -26.29 5.35
CA ASN A 83 7.88 -27.00 5.04
C ASN A 83 8.29 -26.76 3.57
N GLN A 84 9.20 -25.80 3.35
CA GLN A 84 9.65 -25.40 2.02
C GLN A 84 10.21 -26.55 1.18
N SER A 85 10.66 -27.65 1.81
CA SER A 85 11.25 -28.79 1.10
C SER A 85 10.22 -29.71 0.44
N ASN A 86 8.99 -29.74 0.95
CA ASN A 86 7.95 -30.66 0.49
C ASN A 86 6.59 -30.03 0.23
N THR A 87 6.50 -28.71 0.20
CA THR A 87 5.23 -28.01 -0.02
C THR A 87 5.37 -26.95 -1.11
N ILE A 88 4.33 -26.79 -1.91
CA ILE A 88 4.18 -25.73 -2.92
C ILE A 88 2.98 -24.89 -2.52
N LEU A 89 3.18 -23.59 -2.34
CA LEU A 89 2.09 -22.66 -2.11
C LEU A 89 1.40 -22.38 -3.45
N THR A 90 0.09 -22.59 -3.52
CA THR A 90 -0.66 -22.46 -4.77
C THR A 90 -1.55 -21.25 -4.81
N GLU A 91 -2.29 -20.98 -3.73
CA GLU A 91 -3.22 -19.85 -3.65
C GLU A 91 -3.15 -19.17 -2.29
N ILE A 92 -3.41 -17.87 -2.30
CA ILE A 92 -3.59 -17.05 -1.12
C ILE A 92 -4.95 -16.39 -1.23
N LEU A 93 -5.89 -16.85 -0.42
CA LEU A 93 -7.26 -16.37 -0.40
C LEU A 93 -7.43 -15.35 0.74
N LEU A 94 -7.71 -14.11 0.39
CA LEU A 94 -7.92 -13.03 1.35
C LEU A 94 -9.40 -12.86 1.66
N PRO A 95 -9.78 -12.64 2.93
CA PRO A 95 -11.14 -12.26 3.26
C PRO A 95 -11.39 -10.84 2.76
N VAL A 96 -12.41 -10.70 1.92
CA VAL A 96 -12.83 -9.42 1.36
C VAL A 96 -14.30 -9.18 1.61
N VAL A 97 -14.66 -7.91 1.65
CA VAL A 97 -16.03 -7.40 1.75
C VAL A 97 -16.25 -6.29 0.73
N ASP A 98 -17.47 -5.81 0.58
CA ASP A 98 -17.75 -4.60 -0.23
C ASP A 98 -16.94 -3.41 0.28
N PHE A 99 -16.54 -2.52 -0.65
CA PHE A 99 -15.77 -1.30 -0.35
C PHE A 99 -16.40 -0.45 0.76
N TYR A 100 -17.73 -0.41 0.83
CA TYR A 100 -18.49 0.35 1.82
C TYR A 100 -18.81 -0.45 3.10
N SER A 101 -18.40 -1.72 3.20
CA SER A 101 -18.63 -2.49 4.42
C SER A 101 -17.90 -1.85 5.62
N PRO A 102 -18.54 -1.68 6.77
CA PRO A 102 -17.85 -1.22 7.99
C PRO A 102 -16.96 -2.29 8.62
N LEU A 103 -17.06 -3.56 8.18
CA LEU A 103 -16.26 -4.65 8.71
C LEU A 103 -14.79 -4.45 8.34
N SER A 104 -13.87 -4.54 9.30
CA SER A 104 -12.42 -4.42 9.12
C SER A 104 -11.61 -5.60 9.61
N ASP A 105 -12.25 -6.50 10.38
CA ASP A 105 -11.67 -7.75 10.84
C ASP A 105 -12.73 -8.85 10.92
N ILE A 106 -12.32 -10.12 10.73
CA ILE A 106 -13.15 -11.30 10.92
C ILE A 106 -12.29 -12.40 11.56
N SER A 107 -12.87 -13.17 12.48
CA SER A 107 -12.17 -14.35 13.03
C SER A 107 -12.36 -15.60 12.15
N GLN A 108 -11.47 -16.58 12.28
CA GLN A 108 -11.62 -17.88 11.64
C GLN A 108 -12.91 -18.60 12.03
N SER A 109 -13.41 -18.35 13.24
CA SER A 109 -14.71 -18.90 13.70
C SER A 109 -15.88 -18.23 12.98
N GLU A 110 -15.84 -16.91 12.81
CA GLU A 110 -16.86 -16.16 12.08
C GLU A 110 -16.87 -16.48 10.57
N LEU A 111 -15.73 -16.84 9.97
CA LEU A 111 -15.66 -17.33 8.59
C LEU A 111 -16.41 -18.68 8.37
N LYS A 112 -16.79 -19.37 9.43
CA LYS A 112 -17.62 -20.59 9.37
C LYS A 112 -19.09 -20.30 9.64
N ASP A 113 -19.44 -19.08 10.05
CA ASP A 113 -20.80 -18.66 10.36
C ASP A 113 -21.48 -18.11 9.10
N ALA A 114 -22.42 -18.87 8.56
CA ALA A 114 -23.14 -18.51 7.34
C ALA A 114 -23.95 -17.21 7.47
N GLU A 115 -24.42 -16.85 8.69
CA GLU A 115 -25.16 -15.62 8.91
C GLU A 115 -24.24 -14.40 8.86
N ILE A 116 -23.06 -14.49 9.45
CA ILE A 116 -22.04 -13.42 9.41
C ILE A 116 -21.55 -13.22 7.98
N ILE A 117 -21.18 -14.31 7.28
CA ILE A 117 -20.76 -14.27 5.89
C ILE A 117 -21.82 -13.60 5.03
N LYS A 118 -23.07 -14.01 5.16
CA LYS A 118 -24.19 -13.42 4.38
C LYS A 118 -24.45 -11.97 4.74
N LYS A 119 -24.40 -11.63 6.04
CA LYS A 119 -24.67 -10.28 6.55
C LYS A 119 -23.71 -9.23 5.98
N TYR A 120 -22.44 -9.57 5.89
CA TYR A 120 -21.38 -8.65 5.45
C TYR A 120 -20.88 -8.94 4.04
N ASN A 121 -21.48 -9.92 3.35
CA ASN A 121 -21.04 -10.40 2.03
C ASN A 121 -19.53 -10.70 2.03
N VAL A 122 -19.07 -11.53 2.99
CA VAL A 122 -17.66 -11.89 3.10
C VAL A 122 -17.33 -12.96 2.05
N GLU A 123 -16.30 -12.71 1.27
CA GLU A 123 -15.79 -13.65 0.27
C GLU A 123 -14.31 -13.95 0.55
N LEU A 124 -13.86 -15.12 0.13
CA LEU A 124 -12.43 -15.45 0.06
C LEU A 124 -11.97 -15.32 -1.39
N VAL A 125 -11.16 -14.31 -1.68
CA VAL A 125 -10.73 -13.95 -3.04
C VAL A 125 -9.22 -14.14 -3.18
N ASP A 126 -8.79 -14.76 -4.27
CA ASP A 126 -7.37 -14.88 -4.58
C ASP A 126 -6.73 -13.49 -4.64
N PHE A 127 -5.57 -13.37 -4.00
CA PHE A 127 -4.79 -12.13 -3.90
C PHE A 127 -4.64 -11.40 -5.25
N ARG A 128 -4.56 -12.14 -6.35
CA ARG A 128 -4.36 -11.60 -7.71
C ARG A 128 -5.62 -11.01 -8.33
N ASN A 129 -6.80 -11.36 -7.80
CA ASN A 129 -8.11 -11.07 -8.36
C ASN A 129 -8.89 -10.00 -7.58
N ILE A 130 -8.25 -9.36 -6.58
CA ILE A 130 -8.88 -8.28 -5.80
C ILE A 130 -9.21 -7.10 -6.73
N THR A 131 -10.41 -6.57 -6.60
CA THR A 131 -10.93 -5.42 -7.36
C THR A 131 -11.05 -4.17 -6.49
N SER A 132 -11.19 -3.00 -7.11
CA SER A 132 -11.39 -1.73 -6.40
C SER A 132 -12.70 -1.64 -5.62
N SER A 133 -13.72 -2.43 -6.00
CA SER A 133 -15.00 -2.52 -5.29
C SER A 133 -14.95 -3.40 -4.04
N GLN A 134 -13.85 -4.09 -3.81
CA GLN A 134 -13.62 -4.95 -2.67
C GLN A 134 -12.65 -4.31 -1.68
N LYS A 135 -12.85 -4.60 -0.41
CA LYS A 135 -11.97 -4.23 0.69
C LYS A 135 -11.46 -5.49 1.37
N VAL A 136 -10.14 -5.69 1.39
CA VAL A 136 -9.51 -6.75 2.20
C VAL A 136 -9.66 -6.38 3.67
N ILE A 137 -10.05 -7.33 4.49
CA ILE A 137 -10.16 -7.19 5.94
C ILE A 137 -9.12 -8.08 6.64
N SER A 138 -8.83 -7.77 7.89
CA SER A 138 -7.97 -8.61 8.73
C SER A 138 -8.64 -9.96 9.02
N LEU A 139 -7.83 -10.97 9.28
CA LEU A 139 -8.26 -12.26 9.80
C LEU A 139 -7.58 -12.49 11.15
N ASP A 140 -8.36 -12.66 12.23
CA ASP A 140 -7.85 -12.74 13.59
C ASP A 140 -6.90 -11.57 13.96
N GLN A 141 -7.25 -10.34 13.57
CA GLN A 141 -6.49 -9.10 13.76
C GLN A 141 -5.16 -9.06 12.99
N LYS A 142 -4.90 -10.04 12.10
CA LYS A 142 -3.74 -10.07 11.23
C LYS A 142 -4.12 -9.60 9.83
N TYR A 143 -3.41 -8.59 9.34
CA TYR A 143 -3.64 -8.04 8.00
C TYR A 143 -2.59 -8.57 7.04
N PHE A 144 -3.01 -9.37 6.07
CA PHE A 144 -2.11 -10.10 5.18
C PHE A 144 -1.08 -9.20 4.48
N LEU A 145 -1.50 -8.02 4.01
CA LEU A 145 -0.58 -7.13 3.27
C LEU A 145 0.50 -6.48 4.16
N ASP A 146 0.36 -6.56 5.49
CA ASP A 146 1.41 -6.18 6.44
C ASP A 146 2.28 -7.38 6.85
N ASP A 147 1.67 -8.58 6.89
CA ASP A 147 2.32 -9.82 7.35
C ASP A 147 1.94 -11.00 6.43
N PHE A 148 2.78 -11.28 5.46
CA PHE A 148 2.57 -12.31 4.43
C PHE A 148 2.53 -13.75 4.94
N ALA A 149 2.68 -13.97 6.23
CA ALA A 149 2.56 -15.28 6.87
C ALA A 149 1.17 -15.54 7.49
N HIS A 150 0.38 -14.49 7.76
CA HIS A 150 -0.89 -14.56 8.47
C HIS A 150 -1.95 -13.68 7.79
N GLY A 151 -3.21 -13.82 8.20
CA GLY A 151 -4.29 -12.96 7.71
C GLY A 151 -4.91 -13.41 6.38
N ALA A 152 -4.65 -14.64 5.95
CA ALA A 152 -5.18 -15.25 4.74
C ALA A 152 -5.47 -16.74 4.95
N LYS A 153 -6.25 -17.33 4.03
CA LYS A 153 -6.32 -18.78 3.85
C LYS A 153 -5.33 -19.18 2.76
N PHE A 154 -4.42 -20.07 3.10
CA PHE A 154 -3.40 -20.59 2.19
C PHE A 154 -3.82 -21.97 1.67
N ILE A 155 -3.78 -22.17 0.36
CA ILE A 155 -3.94 -23.47 -0.27
C ILE A 155 -2.56 -23.93 -0.71
N THR A 156 -2.19 -25.15 -0.31
CA THR A 156 -0.87 -25.71 -0.54
C THR A 156 -0.95 -27.09 -1.15
N TRP A 157 0.02 -27.42 -2.00
CA TRP A 157 0.25 -28.77 -2.44
C TRP A 157 1.41 -29.40 -1.68
N ASN A 158 1.15 -30.55 -1.07
CA ASN A 158 2.15 -31.27 -0.30
C ASN A 158 2.70 -32.44 -1.12
N LEU A 159 4.04 -32.49 -1.23
CA LEU A 159 4.75 -33.57 -1.86
C LEU A 159 5.02 -34.65 -0.81
N THR A 160 4.65 -35.91 -1.16
CA THR A 160 4.98 -37.09 -0.37
C THR A 160 5.66 -38.13 -1.27
N GLY A 161 6.54 -38.97 -0.70
CA GLY A 161 7.33 -39.94 -1.46
C GLY A 161 8.82 -39.73 -1.32
N ASN A 162 9.59 -39.83 -2.38
CA ASN A 162 11.05 -39.67 -2.33
C ASN A 162 11.46 -38.20 -2.28
N PRO A 163 12.03 -37.70 -1.16
CA PRO A 163 12.42 -36.30 -1.04
C PRO A 163 13.45 -35.84 -2.09
N ALA A 164 14.24 -36.73 -2.66
CA ALA A 164 15.22 -36.40 -3.68
C ALA A 164 14.59 -35.89 -4.99
N THR A 165 13.31 -36.18 -5.24
CA THR A 165 12.57 -35.73 -6.42
C THR A 165 11.89 -34.37 -6.22
N PHE A 166 11.67 -33.92 -4.96
CA PHE A 166 10.91 -32.72 -4.66
C PHE A 166 11.46 -31.44 -5.29
N PRO A 167 12.79 -31.17 -5.27
CA PRO A 167 13.33 -29.97 -5.92
C PRO A 167 13.04 -29.92 -7.43
N ALA A 168 13.09 -31.06 -8.10
CA ALA A 168 12.77 -31.15 -9.53
C ALA A 168 11.28 -30.93 -9.82
N VAL A 169 10.39 -31.43 -8.96
CA VAL A 169 8.95 -31.15 -9.02
C VAL A 169 8.68 -29.67 -8.80
N GLN A 170 9.26 -29.08 -7.77
CA GLN A 170 9.10 -27.65 -7.45
C GLN A 170 9.58 -26.76 -8.60
N GLU A 171 10.74 -27.07 -9.19
CA GLU A 171 11.28 -26.30 -10.32
C GLU A 171 10.41 -26.47 -11.59
N ALA A 172 9.90 -27.66 -11.85
CA ALA A 172 9.01 -27.90 -12.99
C ALA A 172 7.68 -27.14 -12.90
N LEU A 173 7.17 -26.94 -11.68
CA LEU A 173 5.93 -26.21 -11.40
C LEU A 173 6.13 -24.70 -11.27
N LYS A 174 7.38 -24.26 -11.14
CA LYS A 174 7.73 -22.84 -11.04
C LYS A 174 7.31 -22.10 -12.32
N GLY A 175 6.66 -20.96 -12.15
CA GLY A 175 6.16 -20.15 -13.27
C GLY A 175 4.72 -20.46 -13.68
N LEU A 176 4.09 -21.50 -13.15
CA LEU A 176 2.63 -21.61 -13.23
C LEU A 176 2.02 -20.46 -12.41
N SER A 177 0.93 -19.86 -12.90
CA SER A 177 0.32 -18.66 -12.31
C SER A 177 -0.08 -18.85 -10.84
N PHE A 178 -0.39 -20.07 -10.44
CA PHE A 178 -0.76 -20.46 -9.09
C PHE A 178 0.43 -20.91 -8.21
N SER A 179 1.63 -21.10 -8.75
CA SER A 179 2.79 -21.64 -8.00
C SER A 179 3.77 -20.53 -7.54
N ASN A 180 3.58 -19.29 -7.99
CA ASN A 180 4.41 -18.17 -7.61
C ASN A 180 3.71 -17.33 -6.52
N PRO A 181 3.98 -17.59 -5.23
CA PRO A 181 3.38 -16.80 -4.17
C PRO A 181 3.85 -15.35 -4.27
N PRO A 182 2.97 -14.37 -3.96
CA PRO A 182 3.39 -13.00 -3.86
C PRO A 182 4.46 -12.84 -2.77
N SER A 183 5.46 -12.01 -3.05
CA SER A 183 6.51 -11.70 -2.09
C SER A 183 6.25 -10.36 -1.42
N LYS A 184 6.42 -10.29 -0.09
CA LYS A 184 6.34 -9.03 0.67
C LYS A 184 7.28 -7.97 0.11
N SER A 185 8.46 -8.35 -0.40
CA SER A 185 9.43 -7.42 -1.01
C SER A 185 8.89 -6.68 -2.25
N ASN A 186 7.83 -7.20 -2.88
CA ASN A 186 7.21 -6.60 -4.05
C ASN A 186 5.99 -5.73 -3.69
N VAL A 187 5.68 -5.60 -2.39
CA VAL A 187 4.60 -4.75 -1.89
C VAL A 187 5.16 -3.40 -1.48
N VAL A 188 4.57 -2.35 -2.00
CA VAL A 188 4.76 -0.98 -1.53
C VAL A 188 3.54 -0.58 -0.72
N SER A 189 3.76 -0.16 0.52
CA SER A 189 2.76 0.45 1.39
C SER A 189 3.03 1.94 1.51
N PHE A 190 2.11 2.76 1.00
CA PHE A 190 2.19 4.22 1.08
C PHE A 190 1.10 4.72 2.04
N VAL A 191 1.52 5.38 3.11
CA VAL A 191 0.62 5.96 4.12
C VAL A 191 0.34 7.41 3.82
N GLU A 192 -0.94 7.80 3.90
CA GLU A 192 -1.37 9.19 3.93
C GLU A 192 -2.11 9.50 5.22
N THR A 193 -1.83 10.68 5.77
CA THR A 193 -2.40 11.16 7.04
C THR A 193 -3.08 12.51 6.86
N GLY A 194 -4.02 12.82 7.75
CA GLY A 194 -4.66 14.12 7.82
C GLY A 194 -3.80 15.19 8.50
N VAL A 195 -4.48 16.21 8.99
CA VAL A 195 -3.86 17.42 9.57
C VAL A 195 -2.86 17.11 10.66
N THR A 196 -1.66 17.63 10.50
CA THR A 196 -0.63 17.70 11.54
C THR A 196 -0.31 19.17 11.82
N ALA A 197 -0.73 19.66 13.00
CA ALA A 197 -0.46 21.01 13.48
C ALA A 197 0.09 20.94 14.90
N LEU A 198 1.42 20.78 15.02
CA LEU A 198 2.15 20.61 16.29
C LEU A 198 2.34 21.95 17.02
N SER A 199 1.24 22.63 17.28
CA SER A 199 1.18 24.02 17.74
C SER A 199 0.39 24.19 19.05
N ARG A 200 0.30 25.41 19.55
CA ARG A 200 -0.55 25.82 20.67
C ARG A 200 -0.41 24.95 21.92
N ARG A 201 -1.46 24.18 22.30
CA ARG A 201 -1.45 23.30 23.50
C ARG A 201 -0.38 22.21 23.40
N LEU A 202 -0.04 21.72 22.21
CA LEU A 202 1.06 20.78 22.03
C LEU A 202 2.40 21.42 22.38
N THR A 203 2.64 22.69 21.96
CA THR A 203 3.85 23.43 22.35
C THR A 203 3.94 23.62 23.86
N TYR A 204 2.81 23.94 24.53
CA TYR A 204 2.77 24.01 25.98
C TYR A 204 3.08 22.64 26.64
N LYS A 205 2.44 21.56 26.13
CA LYS A 205 2.68 20.19 26.63
C LYS A 205 4.12 19.75 26.40
N LEU A 206 4.74 20.15 25.29
CA LEU A 206 6.16 19.87 25.00
C LEU A 206 7.07 20.38 26.13
N GLY A 207 6.82 21.57 26.64
CA GLY A 207 7.52 22.12 27.81
C GLY A 207 7.35 21.24 29.06
N GLN A 208 6.13 20.75 29.32
CA GLN A 208 5.84 19.88 30.47
C GLN A 208 6.53 18.50 30.39
N VAL A 209 6.80 17.99 29.19
CA VAL A 209 7.49 16.72 28.99
C VAL A 209 8.98 16.89 28.71
N GLY A 210 9.58 18.01 29.15
CA GLY A 210 11.01 18.27 29.06
C GLY A 210 11.52 18.47 27.63
N GLY A 211 10.67 18.87 26.70
CA GLY A 211 11.03 19.06 25.29
C GLY A 211 11.11 17.76 24.48
N ASN A 212 10.60 16.66 25.00
CA ASN A 212 10.57 15.37 24.31
C ASN A 212 9.39 15.31 23.33
N ALA A 213 9.63 15.57 22.04
CA ALA A 213 8.61 15.56 21.01
C ALA A 213 8.08 14.15 20.66
N GLU A 214 8.88 13.09 20.88
CA GLU A 214 8.44 11.69 20.68
C GLU A 214 7.33 11.28 21.66
N TYR A 215 7.10 12.08 22.70
CA TYR A 215 5.99 11.89 23.61
C TYR A 215 4.64 11.80 22.88
N PHE A 216 4.44 12.64 21.86
CA PHE A 216 3.18 12.71 21.10
C PHE A 216 2.97 11.50 20.18
N THR A 217 4.07 10.93 19.69
CA THR A 217 4.05 9.89 18.64
C THR A 217 4.16 8.46 19.17
N LYS A 218 4.49 8.28 20.45
CA LYS A 218 4.89 6.99 21.03
C LYS A 218 3.87 5.85 20.84
N LYS A 219 2.56 6.16 20.69
CA LYS A 219 1.50 5.15 20.56
C LYS A 219 1.21 4.77 19.10
N ILE A 220 1.74 5.54 18.12
CA ILE A 220 1.44 5.36 16.70
C ILE A 220 2.70 5.16 15.84
N LYS A 221 3.88 5.52 16.35
CA LYS A 221 5.11 5.54 15.57
C LYS A 221 5.45 4.18 14.95
N ASP A 222 5.30 3.08 15.70
CA ASP A 222 5.66 1.75 15.21
C ASP A 222 4.75 1.32 14.04
N PHE A 223 3.47 1.72 14.07
CA PHE A 223 2.56 1.48 12.96
C PHE A 223 2.97 2.26 11.70
N LEU A 224 3.26 3.55 11.83
CA LEU A 224 3.62 4.40 10.70
C LEU A 224 5.00 4.06 10.14
N SER A 225 6.02 3.94 10.99
CA SER A 225 7.40 3.64 10.58
C SER A 225 7.59 2.24 10.00
N SER A 226 6.62 1.34 10.17
CA SER A 226 6.65 0.00 9.57
C SER A 226 6.32 -0.02 8.07
N LYS A 227 5.89 1.11 7.51
CA LYS A 227 5.44 1.21 6.11
C LYS A 227 6.58 1.60 5.18
N THR A 228 6.39 1.37 3.86
CA THR A 228 7.43 1.68 2.86
C THR A 228 7.62 3.19 2.71
N TYR A 229 6.52 3.94 2.71
CA TYR A 229 6.53 5.40 2.68
C TYR A 229 5.48 5.95 3.63
N THR A 230 5.86 6.94 4.44
CA THR A 230 4.97 7.64 5.36
C THR A 230 4.89 9.12 5.02
N HIS A 231 3.67 9.59 4.73
CA HIS A 231 3.34 10.98 4.44
C HIS A 231 2.67 11.63 5.64
N ILE A 232 3.04 12.90 5.88
CA ILE A 232 2.44 13.80 6.88
C ILE A 232 1.95 15.06 6.18
N SER A 233 0.66 15.41 6.37
CA SER A 233 0.13 16.71 5.95
C SER A 233 0.38 17.74 7.06
N ASN A 234 1.46 18.54 6.93
CA ASN A 234 1.83 19.52 7.93
C ASN A 234 1.31 20.90 7.60
N GLU A 235 0.55 21.49 8.53
CA GLU A 235 -0.11 22.78 8.32
C GLU A 235 0.67 23.98 8.84
N VAL A 236 1.71 23.77 9.65
CA VAL A 236 2.37 24.86 10.38
C VAL A 236 3.87 24.84 10.18
N SER A 237 4.47 26.03 10.02
CA SER A 237 5.92 26.18 9.98
C SER A 237 6.52 26.21 11.38
N PHE A 238 7.81 25.83 11.47
CA PHE A 238 8.61 26.02 12.67
C PHE A 238 9.04 27.48 12.78
N ALA A 239 9.04 27.99 14.01
CA ALA A 239 9.48 29.35 14.27
C ALA A 239 10.26 29.44 15.59
N ASP A 240 11.23 30.35 15.62
CA ASP A 240 11.89 30.75 16.86
C ASP A 240 10.86 31.44 17.75
N ASN A 241 10.93 31.18 19.05
CA ASN A 241 10.02 31.77 20.06
C ASN A 241 8.53 31.45 19.80
N CYS A 242 8.23 30.31 19.17
CA CYS A 242 6.87 29.84 19.05
C CYS A 242 6.25 29.63 20.44
N GLN A 243 5.26 30.47 20.76
CA GLN A 243 4.61 30.44 22.07
C GLN A 243 3.38 29.53 22.03
N GLY A 244 3.28 28.64 23.02
CA GLY A 244 2.06 27.88 23.26
C GLY A 244 0.95 28.80 23.78
N GLY A 245 -0.17 28.85 23.03
CA GLY A 245 -1.36 29.63 23.43
C GLY A 245 -2.64 28.84 23.18
N TYR A 246 -3.69 29.08 23.99
CA TYR A 246 -4.93 28.28 23.90
C TYR A 246 -5.95 28.81 22.87
N THR A 247 -5.82 30.05 22.42
CA THR A 247 -6.87 30.75 21.67
C THR A 247 -6.39 31.46 20.41
N THR A 248 -5.10 31.42 20.10
CA THR A 248 -4.57 32.07 18.89
C THR A 248 -4.97 31.29 17.62
N THR A 249 -5.30 32.06 16.58
CA THR A 249 -5.49 31.53 15.21
C THR A 249 -4.21 31.61 14.39
N THR A 250 -3.15 32.23 14.91
CA THR A 250 -1.83 32.30 14.31
C THR A 250 -0.99 31.15 14.88
N LEU A 251 -0.60 30.21 14.03
CA LEU A 251 -0.02 28.92 14.43
C LEU A 251 1.46 28.84 14.08
N CYS A 252 2.23 28.23 14.98
CA CYS A 252 3.62 27.83 14.73
C CYS A 252 3.96 26.56 15.50
N ALA A 253 5.00 25.86 15.08
CA ALA A 253 5.60 24.75 15.81
C ALA A 253 6.96 25.15 16.42
N ASP A 254 7.23 24.68 17.64
CA ASP A 254 8.59 24.74 18.21
C ASP A 254 9.52 23.82 17.41
N TRP A 255 10.77 24.22 17.18
CA TRP A 255 11.76 23.44 16.43
C TRP A 255 11.98 22.02 16.98
N LYS A 256 11.81 21.81 18.28
CA LYS A 256 11.89 20.46 18.89
C LYS A 256 10.82 19.52 18.36
N MET A 257 9.69 20.05 17.86
CA MET A 257 8.61 19.23 17.27
C MET A 257 9.03 18.55 15.96
N MET A 258 10.14 18.92 15.32
CA MET A 258 10.74 18.17 14.24
C MET A 258 11.01 16.72 14.65
N GLY A 259 11.37 16.48 15.93
CA GLY A 259 11.54 15.14 16.50
C GLY A 259 10.27 14.29 16.45
N ALA A 260 9.09 14.90 16.59
CA ALA A 260 7.83 14.17 16.43
C ALA A 260 7.65 13.68 14.98
N ILE A 261 7.85 14.56 14.00
CA ILE A 261 7.73 14.21 12.57
C ILE A 261 8.72 13.10 12.19
N THR A 262 9.99 13.26 12.53
CA THR A 262 11.02 12.28 12.16
C THR A 262 10.87 10.94 12.85
N SER A 263 10.35 10.91 14.09
CA SER A 263 10.14 9.67 14.85
C SER A 263 9.05 8.76 14.26
N LEU A 264 8.17 9.30 13.40
CA LEU A 264 7.12 8.56 12.71
C LEU A 264 7.63 7.75 11.51
N GLY A 265 8.93 7.87 11.16
CA GLY A 265 9.45 7.32 9.92
C GLY A 265 8.96 8.10 8.70
N THR A 266 8.72 9.40 8.85
CA THR A 266 8.22 10.26 7.77
C THR A 266 9.20 10.32 6.61
N ASP A 267 8.70 10.10 5.40
CA ASP A 267 9.44 10.25 4.14
C ASP A 267 9.00 11.50 3.38
N ILE A 268 7.73 11.87 3.51
CA ILE A 268 7.07 12.91 2.72
C ILE A 268 6.33 13.87 3.63
N VAL A 269 6.56 15.17 3.43
CA VAL A 269 5.80 16.25 4.08
C VAL A 269 5.02 17.01 3.03
N GLU A 270 3.70 17.04 3.17
CA GLU A 270 2.81 17.89 2.40
C GLU A 270 2.71 19.27 3.05
N LEU A 271 2.83 20.31 2.24
CA LEU A 271 2.86 21.71 2.65
C LEU A 271 1.70 22.53 2.05
N THR A 272 0.56 21.88 1.82
CA THR A 272 -0.65 22.56 1.33
C THR A 272 -1.39 23.33 2.41
N GLY A 273 -0.96 23.24 3.66
CA GLY A 273 -1.62 23.82 4.82
C GLY A 273 -1.81 25.36 4.74
N ASN A 274 -2.88 25.84 5.33
CA ASN A 274 -3.27 27.26 5.34
C ASN A 274 -2.67 28.06 6.51
N HIS A 275 -1.70 27.50 7.25
CA HIS A 275 -1.01 28.12 8.38
C HIS A 275 0.52 28.15 8.24
N ASN A 276 1.05 27.73 7.09
CA ASN A 276 2.50 27.66 6.88
C ASN A 276 3.20 29.03 6.89
N ASN A 277 2.47 30.12 6.58
CA ASN A 277 2.99 31.49 6.60
C ASN A 277 2.52 32.34 7.80
N ASP A 278 1.87 31.75 8.79
CA ASP A 278 1.35 32.53 9.94
C ASP A 278 2.43 33.30 10.71
N TYR A 279 3.63 32.73 10.79
CA TYR A 279 4.81 33.39 11.38
C TYR A 279 5.77 33.93 10.29
N GLY A 280 5.22 34.21 9.10
CA GLY A 280 5.94 34.81 7.97
C GLY A 280 6.57 33.77 7.03
N ALA A 281 6.64 34.13 5.75
CA ALA A 281 7.20 33.30 4.70
C ALA A 281 8.66 32.88 4.95
N GLU A 282 9.43 33.68 5.69
CA GLU A 282 10.82 33.38 6.07
C GLU A 282 10.91 32.15 6.98
N ASN A 283 9.99 31.97 7.92
CA ASN A 283 9.94 30.79 8.77
C ASN A 283 9.48 29.55 8.00
N ASN A 284 8.62 29.72 7.00
CA ASN A 284 8.27 28.65 6.07
C ASN A 284 9.51 28.20 5.26
N VAL A 285 10.29 29.13 4.70
CA VAL A 285 11.56 28.81 4.00
C VAL A 285 12.54 28.06 4.92
N LYS A 286 12.70 28.49 6.18
CA LYS A 286 13.54 27.79 7.16
C LYS A 286 13.02 26.38 7.44
N SER A 287 11.71 26.19 7.55
CA SER A 287 11.07 24.89 7.75
C SER A 287 11.29 23.96 6.57
N ILE A 288 11.15 24.46 5.34
CA ILE A 288 11.44 23.74 4.10
C ILE A 288 12.90 23.29 4.07
N ALA A 289 13.85 24.17 4.42
CA ALA A 289 15.26 23.83 4.47
C ALA A 289 15.54 22.72 5.51
N ALA A 290 14.95 22.84 6.70
CA ALA A 290 15.09 21.84 7.76
C ALA A 290 14.53 20.46 7.39
N TYR A 291 13.42 20.39 6.67
CA TYR A 291 12.90 19.13 6.13
C TYR A 291 13.88 18.48 5.13
N ARG A 292 14.46 19.28 4.22
CA ARG A 292 15.46 18.80 3.25
C ARG A 292 16.74 18.29 3.93
N GLU A 293 17.19 18.96 5.00
CA GLU A 293 18.33 18.49 5.82
C GLU A 293 18.07 17.12 6.47
N LYS A 294 16.81 16.80 6.72
CA LYS A 294 16.37 15.46 7.20
C LYS A 294 16.10 14.48 6.08
N ASN A 295 16.41 14.81 4.82
CA ASN A 295 16.12 14.04 3.62
C ASN A 295 14.63 13.74 3.39
N LEU A 296 13.72 14.60 3.92
CA LEU A 296 12.30 14.49 3.69
C LEU A 296 11.95 15.06 2.32
N LYS A 297 11.12 14.34 1.57
CA LYS A 297 10.56 14.81 0.30
C LYS A 297 9.42 15.78 0.58
N LEU A 298 9.25 16.79 -0.27
CA LEU A 298 8.21 17.82 -0.10
C LEU A 298 7.25 17.82 -1.27
N VAL A 299 6.00 18.15 -1.02
CA VAL A 299 4.95 18.28 -2.03
C VAL A 299 3.92 19.34 -1.61
N GLY A 300 3.31 20.02 -2.58
CA GLY A 300 2.19 20.93 -2.35
C GLY A 300 2.55 22.25 -1.69
N GLY A 301 3.82 22.59 -1.59
CA GLY A 301 4.33 23.86 -1.14
C GLY A 301 5.82 24.01 -1.41
N GLY A 302 6.32 25.22 -1.34
CA GLY A 302 7.71 25.51 -1.65
C GLY A 302 8.14 26.92 -1.27
N GLU A 303 9.44 27.20 -1.41
CA GLU A 303 10.04 28.52 -1.15
C GLU A 303 9.59 29.62 -2.13
N ASN A 304 8.97 29.24 -3.24
CA ASN A 304 8.33 30.10 -4.22
C ASN A 304 7.33 29.29 -5.05
N LEU A 305 6.58 29.95 -5.93
CA LEU A 305 5.55 29.31 -6.76
C LEU A 305 6.11 28.19 -7.66
N ALA A 306 7.28 28.39 -8.25
CA ALA A 306 7.90 27.39 -9.13
C ALA A 306 8.24 26.10 -8.37
N ALA A 307 8.78 26.22 -7.14
CA ALA A 307 9.07 25.07 -6.29
C ALA A 307 7.79 24.41 -5.74
N ALA A 308 6.78 25.19 -5.39
CA ALA A 308 5.52 24.68 -4.83
C ALA A 308 4.73 23.83 -5.82
N LYS A 309 4.81 24.14 -7.13
CA LYS A 309 4.09 23.45 -8.20
C LYS A 309 4.64 22.06 -8.56
N ILE A 310 5.83 21.70 -8.10
CA ILE A 310 6.48 20.44 -8.49
C ILE A 310 5.74 19.26 -7.86
N PRO A 311 5.07 18.38 -8.65
CA PRO A 311 4.46 17.18 -8.12
C PRO A 311 5.53 16.14 -7.77
N LEU A 312 5.28 15.31 -6.77
CA LEU A 312 6.25 14.38 -6.22
C LEU A 312 6.18 13.00 -6.89
N ASP A 313 7.30 12.48 -7.33
CA ASP A 313 7.45 11.05 -7.55
C ASP A 313 7.73 10.36 -6.20
N VAL A 314 6.71 9.72 -5.63
CA VAL A 314 6.87 8.92 -4.41
C VAL A 314 7.90 7.81 -4.71
N ASN A 315 7.68 7.13 -5.83
CA ASN A 315 8.60 6.17 -6.46
C ASN A 315 8.33 6.13 -7.98
N ASP A 316 8.88 5.13 -8.68
CA ASP A 316 8.69 4.98 -10.12
C ASP A 316 7.23 4.72 -10.54
N GLN A 317 6.38 4.28 -9.62
CA GLN A 317 5.01 3.84 -9.87
C GLN A 317 3.95 4.84 -9.44
N ILE A 318 4.25 5.70 -8.45
CA ILE A 318 3.27 6.58 -7.80
C ILE A 318 3.67 8.04 -7.99
N LYS A 319 2.74 8.83 -8.50
CA LYS A 319 2.85 10.30 -8.62
C LYS A 319 1.86 10.96 -7.68
N LEU A 320 2.33 11.84 -6.81
CA LEU A 320 1.53 12.59 -5.86
C LEU A 320 1.48 14.06 -6.27
N PHE A 321 0.27 14.56 -6.47
CA PHE A 321 -0.04 15.98 -6.61
C PHE A 321 -0.66 16.48 -5.30
N ALA A 322 -0.35 17.72 -4.92
CA ALA A 322 -0.97 18.32 -3.75
C ALA A 322 -1.25 19.81 -3.99
N PHE A 323 -2.48 20.24 -3.69
CA PHE A 323 -2.96 21.59 -3.96
C PHE A 323 -3.69 22.18 -2.77
N ASN A 324 -3.54 23.50 -2.59
CA ASN A 324 -4.44 24.29 -1.76
C ASN A 324 -5.47 24.99 -2.67
N HIS A 325 -6.76 24.73 -2.44
CA HIS A 325 -7.90 25.33 -3.16
C HIS A 325 -8.78 26.16 -2.21
N SER A 326 -8.24 26.71 -1.16
CA SER A 326 -8.98 27.54 -0.22
C SER A 326 -8.87 29.02 -0.57
N THR A 327 -10.00 29.69 -0.78
CA THR A 327 -10.04 31.15 -1.00
C THR A 327 -9.53 31.93 0.20
N SER A 328 -9.73 31.42 1.43
CA SER A 328 -9.18 32.03 2.64
C SER A 328 -7.65 31.97 2.68
N SER A 329 -7.04 30.91 2.15
CA SER A 329 -5.58 30.79 2.07
C SER A 329 -4.98 31.87 1.16
N VAL A 330 -5.64 32.20 0.06
CA VAL A 330 -5.23 33.31 -0.82
C VAL A 330 -5.31 34.63 -0.08
N ALA A 331 -6.45 34.92 0.59
CA ALA A 331 -6.66 36.16 1.31
C ALA A 331 -5.67 36.37 2.46
N ASN A 332 -5.21 35.29 3.09
CA ASN A 332 -4.30 35.31 4.23
C ASN A 332 -2.81 35.15 3.86
N GLY A 333 -2.45 35.21 2.56
CA GLY A 333 -1.06 35.12 2.12
C GLY A 333 -0.41 33.76 2.33
N GLN A 334 -1.19 32.67 2.35
CA GLN A 334 -0.68 31.30 2.56
C GLN A 334 -0.21 30.64 1.25
N ILE A 335 -0.59 31.20 0.10
CA ILE A 335 -0.26 30.67 -1.22
C ILE A 335 1.11 31.19 -1.67
N ALA A 336 1.89 30.31 -2.29
CA ALA A 336 3.16 30.64 -2.86
C ALA A 336 3.01 31.65 -4.02
N THR A 337 3.95 32.60 -4.08
CA THR A 337 4.09 33.56 -5.19
C THR A 337 5.47 33.41 -5.82
N GLU A 338 5.76 34.16 -6.87
CA GLU A 338 7.11 34.16 -7.48
C GLU A 338 8.22 34.47 -6.45
N ASN A 339 7.92 35.32 -5.46
CA ASN A 339 8.88 35.86 -4.49
C ASN A 339 8.60 35.47 -3.04
N SER A 340 7.65 34.57 -2.80
CA SER A 340 7.27 34.17 -1.43
C SER A 340 6.97 32.67 -1.35
N ALA A 341 7.44 32.05 -0.27
CA ALA A 341 7.07 30.69 0.08
C ALA A 341 5.57 30.57 0.35
N GLY A 342 5.03 29.39 0.18
CA GLY A 342 3.64 29.08 0.47
C GLY A 342 3.17 27.77 -0.14
N ALA A 343 1.87 27.52 0.00
CA ALA A 343 1.19 26.36 -0.55
C ALA A 343 0.99 26.50 -2.07
N ASN A 344 0.91 25.36 -2.75
CA ASN A 344 0.69 25.27 -4.20
C ASN A 344 -0.78 25.57 -4.54
N PRO A 345 -1.11 26.64 -5.28
CA PRO A 345 -2.46 26.86 -5.76
C PRO A 345 -2.83 25.88 -6.86
N TYR A 346 -4.11 25.48 -6.89
CA TYR A 346 -4.61 24.67 -8.01
C TYR A 346 -4.68 25.47 -9.31
N ASN A 347 -4.10 24.91 -10.37
CA ASN A 347 -4.23 25.39 -11.74
C ASN A 347 -4.55 24.20 -12.65
N GLU A 348 -5.72 24.21 -13.27
CA GLU A 348 -6.23 23.07 -14.03
C GLU A 348 -5.39 22.76 -15.27
N GLU A 349 -4.94 23.75 -16.02
CA GLU A 349 -4.19 23.54 -17.27
C GLU A 349 -2.79 22.98 -16.97
N GLU A 350 -2.13 23.46 -15.93
CA GLU A 350 -0.86 22.91 -15.47
C GLU A 350 -1.04 21.48 -14.96
N PHE A 351 -2.10 21.24 -14.17
CA PHE A 351 -2.43 19.89 -13.67
C PHE A 351 -2.67 18.91 -14.83
N LYS A 352 -3.46 19.27 -15.84
CA LYS A 352 -3.72 18.41 -17.01
C LYS A 352 -2.42 18.05 -17.74
N THR A 353 -1.51 19.00 -17.90
CA THR A 353 -0.23 18.79 -18.55
C THR A 353 0.63 17.79 -17.79
N GLU A 354 0.82 17.99 -16.50
CA GLU A 354 1.62 17.11 -15.65
C GLU A 354 0.96 15.73 -15.46
N LEU A 355 -0.39 15.68 -15.36
CA LEU A 355 -1.17 14.45 -15.32
C LEU A 355 -0.94 13.61 -16.58
N ALA A 356 -1.03 14.22 -17.76
CA ALA A 356 -0.78 13.53 -19.03
C ALA A 356 0.64 12.95 -19.09
N ALA A 357 1.64 13.70 -18.61
CA ALA A 357 3.03 13.23 -18.53
C ALA A 357 3.20 12.05 -17.54
N ALA A 358 2.50 12.06 -16.42
CA ALA A 358 2.50 10.96 -15.46
C ALA A 358 1.82 9.71 -16.02
N LYS A 359 0.66 9.86 -16.66
CA LYS A 359 -0.10 8.75 -17.28
C LYS A 359 0.66 8.13 -18.47
N ALA A 360 1.38 8.91 -19.25
CA ALA A 360 2.26 8.41 -20.31
C ALA A 360 3.39 7.48 -19.78
N LYS A 361 3.74 7.62 -18.50
CA LYS A 361 4.70 6.75 -17.79
C LYS A 361 4.00 5.64 -16.99
N ASN A 362 2.71 5.41 -17.19
CA ASN A 362 1.88 4.44 -16.47
C ASN A 362 1.90 4.60 -14.94
N LYS A 363 2.06 5.83 -14.44
CA LYS A 363 2.03 6.08 -12.99
C LYS A 363 0.61 6.06 -12.46
N PHE A 364 0.46 5.53 -11.24
CA PHE A 364 -0.74 5.72 -10.44
C PHE A 364 -0.72 7.14 -9.85
N VAL A 365 -1.74 7.92 -10.14
CA VAL A 365 -1.80 9.33 -9.78
C VAL A 365 -2.74 9.55 -8.61
N ILE A 366 -2.19 10.08 -7.51
CA ILE A 366 -2.92 10.51 -6.32
C ILE A 366 -2.93 12.04 -6.30
N VAL A 367 -4.08 12.62 -5.94
CA VAL A 367 -4.27 14.06 -5.80
C VAL A 367 -4.71 14.39 -4.38
N ASN A 368 -3.87 15.09 -3.63
CA ASN A 368 -4.19 15.60 -2.32
C ASN A 368 -4.72 17.02 -2.41
N VAL A 369 -5.79 17.32 -1.67
CA VAL A 369 -6.47 18.62 -1.76
C VAL A 369 -6.71 19.19 -0.37
N GLN A 370 -6.09 20.33 -0.10
CA GLN A 370 -6.50 21.26 0.94
C GLN A 370 -7.69 22.06 0.41
N TYR A 371 -8.93 21.62 0.72
CA TYR A 371 -10.13 22.26 0.18
C TYR A 371 -10.74 23.26 1.12
N PHE A 372 -11.18 22.80 2.29
CA PHE A 372 -11.82 23.62 3.32
C PHE A 372 -11.74 22.93 4.68
N GLU A 373 -11.47 23.71 5.72
CA GLU A 373 -11.52 23.22 7.09
C GLU A 373 -12.97 22.93 7.48
N CYS A 374 -13.31 21.68 7.67
CA CYS A 374 -14.62 21.28 8.16
C CYS A 374 -14.51 20.65 9.54
N TYR A 375 -15.28 21.14 10.48
CA TYR A 375 -15.49 20.56 11.79
C TYR A 375 -16.87 20.93 12.34
N ALA A 376 -17.57 19.94 12.91
CA ALA A 376 -18.87 20.15 13.52
C ALA A 376 -18.70 20.72 14.93
N TYR A 377 -19.16 21.93 15.16
CA TYR A 377 -19.25 22.50 16.49
C TYR A 377 -20.53 22.02 17.18
N PRO A 378 -20.48 21.30 18.31
CA PRO A 378 -21.67 21.04 19.11
C PRO A 378 -22.36 22.36 19.45
N ASN A 379 -23.66 22.48 19.13
CA ASN A 379 -24.47 23.66 19.38
C ASN A 379 -24.11 24.93 18.56
N SER A 380 -23.30 24.82 17.50
CA SER A 380 -23.07 25.98 16.65
C SER A 380 -24.14 26.13 15.56
N LYS A 381 -24.50 27.40 15.26
CA LYS A 381 -25.29 27.75 14.09
C LYS A 381 -24.46 27.86 12.80
N ILE A 382 -23.29 27.19 12.78
CA ILE A 382 -22.39 27.23 11.62
C ILE A 382 -23.02 26.43 10.48
N ALA A 383 -22.76 26.87 9.26
CA ALA A 383 -23.40 26.39 8.05
C ALA A 383 -23.18 24.91 7.68
N PHE A 384 -22.35 24.16 8.40
CA PHE A 384 -22.00 22.78 8.13
C PHE A 384 -22.12 21.89 9.37
N PRO A 385 -23.35 21.58 9.83
CA PRO A 385 -23.54 20.74 11.02
C PRO A 385 -23.15 19.26 10.80
N GLU A 386 -22.91 18.84 9.55
CA GLU A 386 -22.67 17.45 9.15
C GLU A 386 -21.36 17.31 8.38
N CYS A 387 -20.22 17.58 9.08
CA CYS A 387 -18.90 17.46 8.44
C CYS A 387 -18.48 16.01 8.09
N ASP A 388 -19.25 15.01 8.48
CA ASP A 388 -19.05 13.64 7.97
C ASP A 388 -19.30 13.54 6.45
N LYS A 389 -20.11 14.44 5.91
CA LYS A 389 -20.40 14.54 4.47
C LYS A 389 -19.45 15.51 3.77
N PRO A 390 -19.26 15.39 2.45
CA PRO A 390 -18.60 16.44 1.69
C PRO A 390 -19.32 17.77 1.85
N ILE A 391 -18.57 18.83 2.07
CA ILE A 391 -19.12 20.20 2.09
C ILE A 391 -19.59 20.61 0.68
N PRO A 392 -20.41 21.65 0.53
CA PRO A 392 -20.87 22.11 -0.77
C PRO A 392 -19.72 22.27 -1.78
N ASN A 393 -19.96 21.78 -3.00
CA ASN A 393 -19.01 21.76 -4.12
C ASN A 393 -17.77 20.85 -3.96
N GLN A 394 -17.40 20.39 -2.78
CA GLN A 394 -16.26 19.51 -2.57
C GLN A 394 -16.41 18.20 -3.35
N LYS A 395 -17.58 17.59 -3.30
CA LYS A 395 -17.88 16.35 -4.03
C LYS A 395 -17.62 16.50 -5.52
N ASP A 396 -18.17 17.52 -6.14
CA ASP A 396 -18.07 17.72 -7.59
C ASP A 396 -16.64 18.09 -7.99
N PHE A 397 -15.95 18.87 -7.15
CA PHE A 397 -14.56 19.24 -7.36
C PHE A 397 -13.60 18.03 -7.26
N PHE A 398 -13.80 17.15 -6.27
CA PHE A 398 -12.97 15.94 -6.13
C PHE A 398 -13.24 14.93 -7.24
N ARG A 399 -14.50 14.76 -7.63
CA ARG A 399 -14.87 13.92 -8.77
C ARG A 399 -14.28 14.43 -10.10
N HIS A 400 -14.15 15.76 -10.24
CA HIS A 400 -13.55 16.37 -11.42
C HIS A 400 -12.09 15.92 -11.63
N PHE A 401 -11.29 15.76 -10.58
CA PHE A 401 -9.94 15.19 -10.71
C PHE A 401 -9.95 13.77 -11.28
N ILE A 402 -10.91 12.95 -10.85
CA ILE A 402 -11.11 11.61 -11.40
C ILE A 402 -11.51 11.68 -12.88
N ASP A 403 -12.39 12.61 -13.23
CA ASP A 403 -12.84 12.82 -14.61
C ASP A 403 -11.69 13.29 -15.51
N LEU A 404 -10.75 14.05 -15.00
CA LEU A 404 -9.52 14.43 -15.70
C LEU A 404 -8.53 13.29 -15.86
N GLY A 405 -8.63 12.20 -15.06
CA GLY A 405 -7.79 11.01 -15.19
C GLY A 405 -6.94 10.64 -13.97
N ALA A 406 -7.10 11.33 -12.84
CA ALA A 406 -6.49 10.89 -11.57
C ALA A 406 -7.02 9.50 -11.17
N ASP A 407 -6.24 8.75 -10.41
CA ASP A 407 -6.62 7.41 -9.94
C ASP A 407 -7.17 7.43 -8.52
N MET A 408 -6.87 8.47 -7.74
CA MET A 408 -7.32 8.66 -6.36
C MET A 408 -7.34 10.13 -5.99
N VAL A 409 -8.26 10.54 -5.12
CA VAL A 409 -8.30 11.88 -4.54
C VAL A 409 -8.40 11.79 -3.02
N VAL A 410 -7.62 12.58 -2.31
CA VAL A 410 -7.58 12.62 -0.84
C VAL A 410 -7.70 14.05 -0.34
N GLY A 411 -8.67 14.31 0.53
CA GLY A 411 -8.79 15.59 1.23
C GLY A 411 -7.98 15.61 2.51
N THR A 412 -7.10 16.58 2.67
CA THR A 412 -6.16 16.65 3.79
C THR A 412 -6.47 17.75 4.80
N SER A 413 -7.47 18.60 4.53
CA SER A 413 -7.74 19.82 5.33
C SER A 413 -8.86 19.73 6.36
N ALA A 414 -9.76 18.76 6.24
CA ALA A 414 -10.86 18.65 7.18
C ALA A 414 -10.33 18.26 8.56
N HIS A 415 -10.73 19.01 9.60
CA HIS A 415 -10.29 18.76 10.98
C HIS A 415 -11.03 17.60 11.66
N GLN A 416 -12.03 17.02 11.02
CA GLN A 416 -12.63 15.75 11.39
C GLN A 416 -12.72 14.86 10.16
N PRO A 417 -12.68 13.53 10.32
CA PRO A 417 -12.85 12.64 9.18
C PRO A 417 -14.17 12.85 8.47
N GLN A 418 -14.10 12.90 7.14
CA GLN A 418 -15.24 12.88 6.25
C GLN A 418 -15.38 11.51 5.60
N THR A 419 -16.52 11.26 4.97
CA THR A 419 -16.81 10.04 4.25
C THR A 419 -15.88 9.82 3.04
N TYR A 420 -16.06 8.69 2.41
CA TYR A 420 -15.37 8.29 1.19
C TYR A 420 -16.34 7.69 0.18
N GLU A 421 -15.94 7.65 -1.07
CA GLU A 421 -16.71 7.01 -2.13
C GLU A 421 -15.85 6.33 -3.18
N LEU A 422 -16.46 5.41 -3.93
CA LEU A 422 -15.91 4.85 -5.16
C LEU A 422 -16.64 5.50 -6.34
N TYR A 423 -15.94 6.39 -7.05
CA TYR A 423 -16.46 7.09 -8.22
C TYR A 423 -15.75 6.61 -9.48
N LYS A 424 -16.49 6.01 -10.43
CA LYS A 424 -15.93 5.36 -11.63
C LYS A 424 -14.81 4.38 -11.28
N ASP A 425 -15.04 3.53 -10.29
CA ASP A 425 -14.13 2.53 -9.75
C ASP A 425 -12.81 3.09 -9.17
N LYS A 426 -12.79 4.38 -8.85
CA LYS A 426 -11.65 5.08 -8.25
C LYS A 426 -12.02 5.67 -6.89
N PRO A 427 -11.19 5.48 -5.86
CA PRO A 427 -11.50 5.94 -4.52
C PRO A 427 -11.32 7.45 -4.35
N ILE A 428 -12.24 8.06 -3.63
CA ILE A 428 -12.19 9.44 -3.15
C ILE A 428 -12.36 9.42 -1.63
N TYR A 429 -11.42 10.00 -0.90
CA TYR A 429 -11.47 10.20 0.56
C TYR A 429 -11.60 11.69 0.82
N TYR A 430 -12.75 12.15 1.32
CA TYR A 430 -13.06 13.57 1.38
C TYR A 430 -12.33 14.33 2.48
N GLY A 431 -11.99 13.69 3.59
CA GLY A 431 -11.24 14.30 4.68
C GLY A 431 -10.70 13.28 5.66
N LEU A 432 -9.46 13.45 6.09
CA LEU A 432 -8.77 12.51 6.97
C LEU A 432 -8.81 12.89 8.45
N GLY A 433 -9.24 14.12 8.81
CA GLY A 433 -9.24 14.60 10.19
C GLY A 433 -7.85 14.93 10.74
N ASN A 434 -7.78 15.17 12.04
CA ASN A 434 -6.55 15.58 12.71
C ASN A 434 -5.72 14.38 13.17
N LEU A 435 -4.53 14.20 12.62
CA LEU A 435 -3.56 13.25 13.17
C LEU A 435 -2.94 13.75 14.47
N PHE A 436 -2.49 15.02 14.48
CA PHE A 436 -1.98 15.74 15.66
C PHE A 436 -2.49 17.16 15.68
N PHE A 437 -3.36 17.50 16.61
CA PHE A 437 -3.78 18.86 16.85
C PHE A 437 -4.33 18.99 18.27
N ASP A 438 -4.73 20.22 18.64
CA ASP A 438 -5.20 20.53 20.00
C ASP A 438 -6.71 20.78 20.13
N GLN A 439 -7.48 20.39 19.13
CA GLN A 439 -8.94 20.60 19.11
C GLN A 439 -9.68 19.53 19.96
N ILE A 440 -9.34 19.44 21.25
CA ILE A 440 -9.91 18.43 22.17
C ILE A 440 -11.30 18.79 22.72
N SER A 441 -11.82 19.97 22.38
CA SER A 441 -13.15 20.40 22.86
C SER A 441 -14.29 19.77 22.05
N TRP A 442 -13.99 19.16 20.92
CA TRP A 442 -14.96 18.52 20.03
C TRP A 442 -14.53 17.07 19.74
N PRO A 443 -15.34 16.07 20.14
CA PRO A 443 -14.94 14.67 20.04
C PRO A 443 -14.56 14.22 18.63
N ASP A 444 -15.22 14.76 17.58
CA ASP A 444 -14.96 14.34 16.20
C ASP A 444 -13.66 14.91 15.64
N THR A 445 -13.20 16.07 16.15
CA THR A 445 -11.91 16.64 15.77
C THR A 445 -10.71 15.95 16.45
N MET A 446 -10.98 15.08 17.44
CA MET A 446 -9.95 14.21 18.01
C MET A 446 -9.72 12.94 17.20
N ARG A 447 -10.48 12.73 16.12
CA ARG A 447 -10.41 11.54 15.26
C ARG A 447 -9.65 11.82 13.97
N SER A 448 -9.03 10.78 13.46
CA SER A 448 -8.39 10.81 12.13
C SER A 448 -8.55 9.46 11.43
N LEU A 449 -8.38 9.47 10.12
CA LEU A 449 -8.17 8.29 9.30
C LEU A 449 -6.72 8.26 8.83
N ILE A 450 -6.05 7.15 9.03
CA ILE A 450 -4.80 6.84 8.36
C ILE A 450 -5.14 5.95 7.18
N LEU A 451 -4.78 6.37 5.98
CA LEU A 451 -4.91 5.57 4.77
C LEU A 451 -3.59 4.85 4.52
N THR A 452 -3.63 3.55 4.30
CA THR A 452 -2.47 2.79 3.81
C THR A 452 -2.81 2.21 2.45
N HIS A 453 -2.20 2.76 1.41
CA HIS A 453 -2.37 2.31 0.04
C HIS A 453 -1.34 1.21 -0.25
N TYR A 454 -1.82 0.06 -0.73
CA TYR A 454 -0.98 -1.07 -1.05
C TYR A 454 -0.87 -1.24 -2.56
N PHE A 455 0.36 -1.38 -3.03
CA PHE A 455 0.69 -1.66 -4.42
C PHE A 455 1.51 -2.94 -4.50
N TYR A 456 1.26 -3.73 -5.51
CA TYR A 456 2.03 -4.92 -5.80
C TYR A 456 2.49 -4.90 -7.26
N GLN A 457 3.80 -4.95 -7.46
CA GLN A 457 4.42 -4.88 -8.80
C GLN A 457 3.86 -3.71 -9.66
N GLY A 458 3.66 -2.54 -9.04
CA GLY A 458 3.15 -1.34 -9.70
C GLY A 458 1.64 -1.22 -9.84
N LYS A 459 0.92 -2.28 -9.52
CA LYS A 459 -0.54 -2.27 -9.56
C LYS A 459 -1.10 -1.90 -8.17
N TYR A 460 -1.99 -0.92 -8.13
CA TYR A 460 -2.78 -0.63 -6.93
C TYR A 460 -3.65 -1.83 -6.58
N LEU A 461 -3.60 -2.27 -5.33
CA LEU A 461 -4.41 -3.36 -4.81
C LEU A 461 -5.63 -2.82 -4.07
N GLN A 462 -5.37 -2.01 -3.03
CA GLN A 462 -6.42 -1.43 -2.20
C GLN A 462 -5.87 -0.40 -1.21
N THR A 463 -6.78 0.27 -0.50
CA THR A 463 -6.49 1.12 0.64
C THR A 463 -7.08 0.53 1.92
N ARG A 464 -6.24 0.35 2.95
CA ARG A 464 -6.70 0.09 4.31
C ARG A 464 -6.98 1.41 5.01
N ILE A 465 -8.19 1.55 5.55
CA ILE A 465 -8.58 2.70 6.38
C ILE A 465 -8.38 2.29 7.84
N SER A 466 -7.53 3.01 8.56
CA SER A 466 -7.23 2.78 9.98
C SER A 466 -7.66 3.99 10.80
N PRO A 467 -8.83 3.96 11.44
CA PRO A 467 -9.29 5.05 12.30
C PRO A 467 -8.41 5.21 13.53
N THR A 468 -8.14 6.46 13.89
CA THR A 468 -7.36 6.85 15.06
C THR A 468 -8.10 7.81 15.95
N LEU A 469 -7.62 7.94 17.17
CA LEU A 469 -8.03 8.95 18.15
C LEU A 469 -6.78 9.50 18.82
N TYR A 470 -6.72 10.79 19.13
CA TYR A 470 -5.75 11.28 20.10
C TYR A 470 -6.41 11.59 21.44
N ASP A 471 -5.69 11.33 22.51
CA ASP A 471 -6.17 11.54 23.86
C ASP A 471 -5.96 12.99 24.35
N GLU A 472 -6.38 13.28 25.56
CA GLU A 472 -6.19 14.60 26.21
C GLU A 472 -4.71 14.97 26.43
N ASN A 473 -3.81 14.01 26.25
CA ASN A 473 -2.36 14.20 26.24
C ASN A 473 -1.80 14.41 24.85
N PHE A 474 -2.64 14.53 23.83
CA PHE A 474 -2.31 14.69 22.42
C PHE A 474 -1.50 13.54 21.83
N GLN A 475 -1.72 12.30 22.35
CA GLN A 475 -1.08 11.09 21.87
C GLN A 475 -2.03 10.34 20.95
N THR A 476 -1.72 10.28 19.67
CA THR A 476 -2.50 9.56 18.68
C THR A 476 -2.28 8.06 18.78
N TYR A 477 -3.37 7.28 18.66
CA TYR A 477 -3.35 5.82 18.68
C TYR A 477 -4.44 5.23 17.78
N LEU A 478 -4.25 4.00 17.32
CA LEU A 478 -5.29 3.24 16.62
C LEU A 478 -6.41 2.88 17.59
N ILE A 479 -7.65 3.09 17.19
CA ILE A 479 -8.80 2.63 17.99
C ILE A 479 -9.04 1.13 17.78
N ASP A 480 -9.69 0.49 18.76
CA ASP A 480 -10.02 -0.92 18.68
C ASP A 480 -11.02 -1.24 17.56
N GLU A 481 -11.15 -2.52 17.22
CA GLU A 481 -11.97 -2.97 16.10
C GLU A 481 -13.45 -2.61 16.26
N THR A 482 -14.00 -2.71 17.47
CA THR A 482 -15.42 -2.41 17.72
C THR A 482 -15.71 -0.94 17.49
N ALA A 483 -14.89 -0.07 18.07
CA ALA A 483 -15.00 1.38 17.87
C ALA A 483 -14.71 1.78 16.41
N SER A 484 -13.75 1.11 15.76
CA SER A 484 -13.44 1.30 14.35
C SER A 484 -14.64 0.98 13.47
N ARG A 485 -15.26 -0.17 13.67
CA ARG A 485 -16.44 -0.63 12.91
C ARG A 485 -17.63 0.33 13.08
N GLU A 486 -17.89 0.79 14.30
CA GLU A 486 -18.95 1.77 14.55
C GLU A 486 -18.69 3.10 13.84
N TYR A 487 -17.45 3.58 13.93
CA TYR A 487 -17.07 4.84 13.32
C TYR A 487 -17.09 4.77 11.77
N LEU A 488 -16.54 3.73 11.19
CA LEU A 488 -16.58 3.51 9.74
C LEU A 488 -18.02 3.39 9.22
N ARG A 489 -18.91 2.73 9.99
CA ARG A 489 -20.33 2.67 9.62
C ARG A 489 -20.96 4.06 9.55
N ARG A 490 -20.65 4.97 10.47
CA ARG A 490 -21.10 6.36 10.43
C ARG A 490 -20.64 7.06 9.15
N LEU A 491 -19.37 6.92 8.78
CA LEU A 491 -18.81 7.53 7.58
C LEU A 491 -19.41 6.94 6.29
N VAL A 492 -19.66 5.65 6.26
CA VAL A 492 -20.32 4.99 5.13
C VAL A 492 -21.75 5.53 4.92
N TYR A 493 -22.52 5.71 5.99
CA TYR A 493 -23.87 6.31 5.88
C TYR A 493 -23.82 7.76 5.39
N ALA A 494 -22.74 8.48 5.59
CA ALA A 494 -22.55 9.83 5.07
C ALA A 494 -22.10 9.86 3.60
N SER A 495 -21.84 8.71 2.97
CA SER A 495 -21.38 8.61 1.59
C SER A 495 -22.41 9.20 0.60
N PRO A 496 -21.96 9.88 -0.47
CA PRO A 496 -22.82 10.36 -1.54
C PRO A 496 -23.68 9.30 -2.24
N LYS A 497 -23.29 8.03 -2.15
CA LYS A 497 -24.10 6.92 -2.68
C LYS A 497 -25.31 6.58 -1.82
N GLY A 498 -25.31 6.97 -0.55
CA GLY A 498 -26.38 6.65 0.41
C GLY A 498 -26.55 5.13 0.57
N TYR A 499 -26.38 4.62 1.77
CA TYR A 499 -26.74 3.22 2.09
C TYR A 499 -27.98 3.20 2.96
#